data_f3d13b33e92474452ca5f66e9e026d51
#
_entry.id   f3d13b33e92474452ca5f66e9e026d51
#
_cell.length_a   1.000
_cell.length_b   1.000
_cell.length_c   1.000
_cell.angle_alpha   90.00
_cell.angle_beta   90.00
_cell.angle_gamma   90.00
#
_symmetry.space_group_name_H-M   'P 1'
#
loop_
_entity.id
_entity.type
_entity.pdbx_description
1 polymer ?
#
loop_
_entity_poly.entity_id
_entity_poly.type
_entity_poly.pdbx_seq_one_letter_code
_entity_poly.pdbx_strand_id
1 'polypeptide(L)'
;MTQMMTKTKLYALDLRSFTATIEQLDEQLRANQEKLDDIAHAKETIASGMQGQSAQAMIAKLDALEQKITDHITSIQQTQAAITTYRTNKQQLQRDVIDCVDQAEINDYSVSDDWIVRPTLELLSSLTPDGVGRRFAEASIIQTKLFAFVSTFDQYDQHAPITSIGGVTPYTTSQGFSTIEPDRSIQWDNDFKHGSKAGQDTPQDWANWYKWEAYRQGAGKVLEHHDAYDFYGHFRENTGTPKTFDYARAYKEDAGVRNSVNLDLNASLQAANEAVMAGHTDLTLYSPKHSTPKGYYPQTENWQRTIGGHTTYTDTDVKVEGDTVTATVTVYARDKWNFNNGQSDPASGTPDAVNGRFEELGWEKSFESSGSLTRTYTWKVGEQPPILDTNTTANKEEKKTDDYKKYSPL
;
A
#
# COMPACT_ATOMS: atom_id res chain seq x y z
N MET A 1 -3.24 -15.72 11.80
CA MET A 1 -4.54 -16.09 11.23
C MET A 1 -4.93 -14.96 10.32
N THR A 2 -5.06 -15.21 9.02
CA THR A 2 -5.55 -14.21 8.05
C THR A 2 -6.97 -13.86 8.45
N GLN A 3 -7.27 -12.56 8.62
CA GLN A 3 -8.61 -12.12 8.97
C GLN A 3 -9.52 -12.36 7.78
N MET A 4 -10.60 -13.13 7.96
CA MET A 4 -11.58 -13.42 6.92
C MET A 4 -12.16 -12.12 6.36
N MET A 5 -12.41 -12.06 5.04
CA MET A 5 -13.00 -10.90 4.39
C MET A 5 -14.38 -10.58 4.99
N THR A 6 -14.65 -9.31 5.30
CA THR A 6 -15.94 -8.86 5.86
C THR A 6 -16.99 -8.65 4.75
N LYS A 7 -18.29 -8.66 5.12
CA LYS A 7 -19.41 -8.38 4.21
C LYS A 7 -19.21 -7.03 3.50
N THR A 8 -18.92 -5.97 4.25
CA THR A 8 -18.67 -4.63 3.70
C THR A 8 -17.53 -4.62 2.68
N LYS A 9 -16.40 -5.28 2.99
CA LYS A 9 -15.26 -5.35 2.06
C LYS A 9 -15.60 -6.13 0.80
N LEU A 10 -16.32 -7.26 0.91
CA LEU A 10 -16.70 -8.06 -0.23
C LEU A 10 -17.65 -7.31 -1.17
N TYR A 11 -18.62 -6.57 -0.62
CA TYR A 11 -19.55 -5.76 -1.41
C TYR A 11 -18.84 -4.58 -2.11
N ALA A 12 -17.82 -4.00 -1.48
CA ALA A 12 -17.04 -2.92 -2.04
C ALA A 12 -15.94 -3.39 -3.01
N LEU A 13 -15.74 -4.70 -3.18
CA LEU A 13 -14.67 -5.24 -4.01
C LEU A 13 -14.84 -4.84 -5.47
N ASP A 14 -13.84 -4.13 -5.99
CA ASP A 14 -13.77 -3.69 -7.37
C ASP A 14 -12.74 -4.53 -8.15
N LEU A 15 -13.22 -5.26 -9.14
CA LEU A 15 -12.41 -6.12 -10.00
C LEU A 15 -12.07 -5.46 -11.36
N ARG A 16 -12.33 -4.14 -11.52
CA ARG A 16 -12.05 -3.42 -12.77
C ARG A 16 -10.56 -3.29 -13.05
N SER A 17 -9.71 -3.30 -12.02
CA SER A 17 -8.25 -3.32 -12.19
C SER A 17 -7.77 -4.50 -13.04
N PHE A 18 -8.39 -5.66 -12.92
CA PHE A 18 -8.07 -6.82 -13.77
C PHE A 18 -8.42 -6.59 -15.24
N THR A 19 -9.46 -5.81 -15.52
CA THR A 19 -9.82 -5.43 -16.89
C THR A 19 -8.73 -4.57 -17.52
N ALA A 20 -8.26 -3.54 -16.81
CA ALA A 20 -7.17 -2.69 -17.26
C ALA A 20 -5.86 -3.49 -17.50
N THR A 21 -5.55 -4.44 -16.62
CA THR A 21 -4.39 -5.33 -16.81
C THR A 21 -4.53 -6.20 -18.06
N ILE A 22 -5.72 -6.76 -18.31
CA ILE A 22 -5.98 -7.56 -19.52
C ILE A 22 -5.81 -6.69 -20.78
N GLU A 23 -6.31 -5.46 -20.78
CA GLU A 23 -6.15 -4.51 -21.90
C GLU A 23 -4.68 -4.16 -22.15
N GLN A 24 -3.87 -3.97 -21.12
CA GLN A 24 -2.42 -3.77 -21.26
C GLN A 24 -1.72 -4.99 -21.87
N LEU A 25 -2.10 -6.20 -21.48
CA LEU A 25 -1.59 -7.44 -22.06
C LEU A 25 -1.97 -7.57 -23.55
N ASP A 26 -3.18 -7.15 -23.94
CA ASP A 26 -3.61 -7.10 -25.34
C ASP A 26 -2.78 -6.12 -26.18
N GLU A 27 -2.41 -4.97 -25.59
CA GLU A 27 -1.51 -4.02 -26.26
C GLU A 27 -0.11 -4.60 -26.46
N GLN A 28 0.43 -5.28 -25.43
CA GLN A 28 1.73 -5.96 -25.54
C GLN A 28 1.71 -7.08 -26.58
N LEU A 29 0.62 -7.86 -26.67
CA LEU A 29 0.45 -8.88 -27.70
C LEU A 29 0.51 -8.27 -29.10
N ARG A 30 -0.22 -7.18 -29.34
CA ARG A 30 -0.21 -6.46 -30.64
C ARG A 30 1.20 -5.96 -30.99
N ALA A 31 1.88 -5.30 -30.05
CA ALA A 31 3.22 -4.77 -30.26
C ALA A 31 4.26 -5.89 -30.54
N ASN A 32 4.12 -7.06 -29.92
CA ASN A 32 4.98 -8.20 -30.22
C ASN A 32 4.65 -8.86 -31.56
N GLN A 33 3.39 -8.88 -31.97
CA GLN A 33 2.99 -9.36 -33.30
C GLN A 33 3.56 -8.49 -34.42
N GLU A 34 3.52 -7.16 -34.26
CA GLU A 34 4.16 -6.23 -35.22
C GLU A 34 5.66 -6.49 -35.38
N LYS A 35 6.37 -6.79 -34.26
CA LYS A 35 7.79 -7.18 -34.33
C LYS A 35 8.03 -8.48 -35.06
N LEU A 36 7.14 -9.46 -34.96
CA LEU A 36 7.22 -10.70 -35.74
C LEU A 36 7.06 -10.43 -37.24
N ASP A 37 6.12 -9.55 -37.60
CA ASP A 37 5.89 -9.15 -38.99
C ASP A 37 7.12 -8.41 -39.55
N ASP A 38 7.76 -7.53 -38.78
CA ASP A 38 9.01 -6.85 -39.15
C ASP A 38 10.18 -7.85 -39.36
N ILE A 39 10.30 -8.86 -38.49
CA ILE A 39 11.31 -9.92 -38.62
C ILE A 39 11.07 -10.73 -39.90
N ALA A 40 9.84 -11.09 -40.19
CA ALA A 40 9.47 -11.81 -41.41
C ALA A 40 9.86 -11.01 -42.65
N HIS A 41 9.56 -9.71 -42.71
CA HIS A 41 9.93 -8.81 -43.78
C HIS A 41 11.46 -8.65 -43.94
N ALA A 42 12.18 -8.54 -42.81
CA ALA A 42 13.64 -8.47 -42.81
C ALA A 42 14.28 -9.75 -43.37
N LYS A 43 13.74 -10.94 -43.02
CA LYS A 43 14.20 -12.22 -43.58
C LYS A 43 13.98 -12.30 -45.08
N GLU A 44 12.83 -11.88 -45.59
CA GLU A 44 12.52 -11.83 -47.01
C GLU A 44 13.48 -10.90 -47.76
N THR A 45 13.76 -9.73 -47.20
CA THR A 45 14.71 -8.75 -47.79
C THR A 45 16.13 -9.33 -47.86
N ILE A 46 16.59 -10.01 -46.80
CA ILE A 46 17.91 -10.66 -46.81
C ILE A 46 17.95 -11.80 -47.83
N ALA A 47 16.92 -12.63 -47.88
CA ALA A 47 16.85 -13.77 -48.81
C ALA A 47 16.84 -13.34 -50.28
N SER A 48 16.24 -12.20 -50.61
CA SER A 48 16.17 -11.65 -51.98
C SER A 48 17.41 -10.86 -52.38
N GLY A 49 18.12 -10.21 -51.46
CA GLY A 49 19.21 -9.27 -51.75
C GLY A 49 20.61 -9.73 -51.36
N MET A 50 20.78 -10.81 -50.61
CA MET A 50 22.06 -11.27 -50.11
C MET A 50 22.27 -12.77 -50.30
N GLN A 51 23.53 -13.19 -50.54
CA GLN A 51 23.91 -14.61 -50.67
C GLN A 51 25.15 -14.92 -49.83
N GLY A 52 25.34 -16.21 -49.48
CA GLY A 52 26.53 -16.72 -48.79
C GLY A 52 26.38 -16.78 -47.26
N GLN A 53 27.51 -17.03 -46.58
CA GLN A 53 27.55 -17.29 -45.13
C GLN A 53 27.05 -16.14 -44.29
N SER A 54 27.26 -14.89 -44.70
CA SER A 54 26.79 -13.70 -43.98
C SER A 54 25.26 -13.61 -43.96
N ALA A 55 24.58 -13.88 -45.07
CA ALA A 55 23.13 -13.91 -45.15
C ALA A 55 22.55 -15.01 -44.28
N GLN A 56 23.15 -16.20 -44.28
CA GLN A 56 22.73 -17.31 -43.39
C GLN A 56 22.91 -16.98 -41.93
N ALA A 57 24.01 -16.34 -41.53
CA ALA A 57 24.24 -15.92 -40.15
C ALA A 57 23.25 -14.84 -39.68
N MET A 58 22.83 -13.91 -40.55
CA MET A 58 21.80 -12.90 -40.25
C MET A 58 20.42 -13.54 -40.07
N ILE A 59 20.03 -14.44 -40.98
CA ILE A 59 18.77 -15.18 -40.89
C ILE A 59 18.72 -15.98 -39.58
N ALA A 60 19.78 -16.71 -39.23
CA ALA A 60 19.84 -17.48 -37.99
C ALA A 60 19.65 -16.60 -36.71
N LYS A 61 20.16 -15.36 -36.72
CA LYS A 61 19.93 -14.41 -35.64
C LYS A 61 18.47 -13.94 -35.56
N LEU A 62 17.86 -13.71 -36.74
CA LEU A 62 16.44 -13.32 -36.81
C LEU A 62 15.53 -14.49 -36.37
N ASP A 63 15.87 -15.75 -36.72
CA ASP A 63 15.16 -16.94 -36.26
C ASP A 63 15.21 -17.06 -34.74
N ALA A 64 16.38 -16.82 -34.14
CA ALA A 64 16.52 -16.84 -32.68
C ALA A 64 15.74 -15.71 -31.98
N LEU A 65 15.62 -14.54 -32.62
CA LEU A 65 14.82 -13.43 -32.11
C LEU A 65 13.32 -13.71 -32.26
N GLU A 66 12.89 -14.23 -33.39
CA GLU A 66 11.53 -14.68 -33.67
C GLU A 66 11.06 -15.69 -32.61
N GLN A 67 11.88 -16.70 -32.32
CA GLN A 67 11.56 -17.70 -31.30
C GLN A 67 11.36 -17.05 -29.92
N LYS A 68 12.25 -16.13 -29.53
CA LYS A 68 12.11 -15.42 -28.22
C LYS A 68 10.82 -14.60 -28.15
N ILE A 69 10.45 -13.90 -29.22
CA ILE A 69 9.20 -13.12 -29.25
C ILE A 69 8.00 -14.06 -29.23
N THR A 70 8.04 -15.18 -29.91
CA THR A 70 6.97 -16.20 -29.92
C THR A 70 6.78 -16.80 -28.51
N ASP A 71 7.88 -17.13 -27.84
CA ASP A 71 7.85 -17.61 -26.45
C ASP A 71 7.24 -16.56 -25.50
N HIS A 72 7.61 -15.30 -25.71
CA HIS A 72 7.06 -14.18 -24.94
C HIS A 72 5.55 -13.99 -25.19
N ILE A 73 5.09 -14.02 -26.43
CA ILE A 73 3.66 -13.99 -26.79
C ILE A 73 2.90 -15.12 -26.08
N THR A 74 3.44 -16.32 -26.13
CA THR A 74 2.83 -17.50 -25.46
C THR A 74 2.68 -17.26 -23.95
N SER A 75 3.70 -16.70 -23.32
CA SER A 75 3.67 -16.38 -21.89
C SER A 75 2.62 -15.31 -21.56
N ILE A 76 2.51 -14.23 -22.36
CA ILE A 76 1.49 -13.20 -22.20
C ILE A 76 0.08 -13.79 -22.32
N GLN A 77 -0.16 -14.65 -23.32
CA GLN A 77 -1.46 -15.30 -23.53
C GLN A 77 -1.85 -16.20 -22.36
N GLN A 78 -0.90 -16.97 -21.81
CA GLN A 78 -1.13 -17.80 -20.63
C GLN A 78 -1.48 -16.95 -19.41
N THR A 79 -0.77 -15.85 -19.19
CA THR A 79 -1.02 -14.90 -18.10
C THR A 79 -2.39 -14.27 -18.23
N GLN A 80 -2.77 -13.81 -19.43
CA GLN A 80 -4.07 -13.22 -19.70
C GLN A 80 -5.21 -14.20 -19.44
N ALA A 81 -5.04 -15.46 -19.87
CA ALA A 81 -6.03 -16.51 -19.60
C ALA A 81 -6.18 -16.79 -18.10
N ALA A 82 -5.06 -16.83 -17.36
CA ALA A 82 -5.06 -17.04 -15.92
C ALA A 82 -5.76 -15.90 -15.17
N ILE A 83 -5.45 -14.63 -15.51
CA ILE A 83 -6.09 -13.45 -14.92
C ILE A 83 -7.60 -13.42 -15.23
N THR A 84 -7.98 -13.75 -16.48
CA THR A 84 -9.38 -13.79 -16.89
C THR A 84 -10.14 -14.84 -16.10
N THR A 85 -9.59 -16.04 -15.94
CA THR A 85 -10.18 -17.12 -15.15
C THR A 85 -10.31 -16.72 -13.69
N TYR A 86 -9.25 -16.16 -13.11
CA TYR A 86 -9.25 -15.68 -11.72
C TYR A 86 -10.33 -14.62 -11.50
N ARG A 87 -10.40 -13.59 -12.36
CA ARG A 87 -11.43 -12.54 -12.29
C ARG A 87 -12.85 -13.13 -12.37
N THR A 88 -13.09 -14.02 -13.33
CA THR A 88 -14.40 -14.64 -13.54
C THR A 88 -14.83 -15.44 -12.31
N ASN A 89 -13.94 -16.24 -11.73
CA ASN A 89 -14.22 -17.03 -10.54
C ASN A 89 -14.49 -16.13 -9.32
N LYS A 90 -13.70 -15.07 -9.14
CA LYS A 90 -13.92 -14.08 -8.08
C LYS A 90 -15.27 -13.37 -8.22
N GLN A 91 -15.63 -12.96 -9.44
CA GLN A 91 -16.93 -12.35 -9.71
C GLN A 91 -18.09 -13.32 -9.44
N GLN A 92 -17.92 -14.59 -9.75
CA GLN A 92 -18.95 -15.59 -9.48
C GLN A 92 -19.12 -15.80 -7.97
N LEU A 93 -18.03 -16.00 -7.24
CA LEU A 93 -18.07 -16.13 -5.78
C LEU A 93 -18.66 -14.91 -5.09
N GLN A 94 -18.33 -13.69 -5.55
CA GLN A 94 -18.92 -12.45 -5.04
C GLN A 94 -20.45 -12.45 -5.23
N ARG A 95 -20.95 -12.83 -6.43
CA ARG A 95 -22.38 -12.94 -6.69
C ARG A 95 -23.03 -14.00 -5.80
N ASP A 96 -22.41 -15.18 -5.67
CA ASP A 96 -22.96 -16.28 -4.86
C ASP A 96 -23.12 -15.90 -3.39
N VAL A 97 -22.19 -15.09 -2.86
CA VAL A 97 -22.28 -14.55 -1.49
C VAL A 97 -23.40 -13.52 -1.40
N ILE A 98 -23.44 -12.56 -2.33
CA ILE A 98 -24.49 -11.52 -2.36
C ILE A 98 -25.87 -12.17 -2.46
N ASP A 99 -26.08 -13.08 -3.39
CA ASP A 99 -27.33 -13.80 -3.56
C ASP A 99 -27.74 -14.57 -2.29
N CYS A 100 -26.75 -15.18 -1.61
CA CYS A 100 -27.02 -15.90 -0.35
C CYS A 100 -27.43 -14.96 0.78
N VAL A 101 -26.80 -13.75 0.86
CA VAL A 101 -27.18 -12.71 1.83
C VAL A 101 -28.56 -12.17 1.52
N ASP A 102 -28.83 -11.80 0.27
CA ASP A 102 -30.13 -11.25 -0.15
C ASP A 102 -31.27 -12.26 0.12
N GLN A 103 -31.04 -13.55 -0.16
CA GLN A 103 -32.01 -14.59 0.19
C GLN A 103 -32.24 -14.77 1.68
N ALA A 104 -31.18 -14.59 2.50
CA ALA A 104 -31.32 -14.59 3.95
C ALA A 104 -32.16 -13.40 4.42
N GLU A 105 -31.85 -12.19 3.94
CA GLU A 105 -32.54 -10.97 4.32
C GLU A 105 -34.01 -10.93 3.87
N ILE A 106 -34.32 -11.47 2.68
CA ILE A 106 -35.72 -11.66 2.19
C ILE A 106 -36.53 -12.61 3.10
N ASN A 107 -35.86 -13.56 3.75
CA ASN A 107 -36.48 -14.50 4.66
C ASN A 107 -36.38 -14.07 6.16
N ASP A 108 -36.24 -12.79 6.40
CA ASP A 108 -36.20 -12.18 7.72
C ASP A 108 -35.00 -12.64 8.60
N TYR A 109 -33.87 -12.94 8.00
CA TYR A 109 -32.60 -13.10 8.71
C TYR A 109 -31.72 -11.86 8.53
N SER A 110 -31.03 -11.47 9.57
CA SER A 110 -29.99 -10.43 9.52
C SER A 110 -28.62 -11.08 9.32
N VAL A 111 -27.78 -10.50 8.47
CA VAL A 111 -26.39 -10.94 8.25
C VAL A 111 -25.45 -9.82 8.66
N SER A 112 -24.65 -10.05 9.73
CA SER A 112 -23.67 -9.07 10.20
C SER A 112 -22.44 -8.98 9.28
N ASP A 113 -21.59 -7.95 9.52
CA ASP A 113 -20.34 -7.76 8.78
C ASP A 113 -19.36 -8.93 8.96
N ASP A 114 -19.44 -9.63 10.11
CA ASP A 114 -18.65 -10.83 10.43
C ASP A 114 -19.34 -12.14 9.99
N TRP A 115 -20.33 -12.05 9.10
CA TRP A 115 -21.08 -13.20 8.55
C TRP A 115 -21.90 -13.97 9.57
N ILE A 116 -22.27 -13.37 10.70
CA ILE A 116 -23.17 -14.00 11.67
C ILE A 116 -24.61 -13.82 11.20
N VAL A 117 -25.31 -14.92 11.03
CA VAL A 117 -26.72 -14.95 10.60
C VAL A 117 -27.63 -15.14 11.81
N ARG A 118 -28.64 -14.28 11.94
CA ARG A 118 -29.63 -14.37 13.03
C ARG A 118 -31.03 -14.11 12.49
N PRO A 119 -32.07 -14.83 13.00
CA PRO A 119 -33.45 -14.46 12.74
C PRO A 119 -33.73 -13.05 13.27
N THR A 120 -34.50 -12.25 12.54
CA THR A 120 -34.91 -10.92 13.00
C THR A 120 -35.91 -11.03 14.18
N LEU A 121 -36.02 -9.98 14.98
CA LEU A 121 -36.99 -9.94 16.06
C LEU A 121 -38.42 -10.01 15.56
N GLU A 122 -38.69 -9.47 14.37
CA GLU A 122 -39.99 -9.50 13.72
C GLU A 122 -40.42 -10.96 13.42
N LEU A 123 -39.52 -11.73 12.81
CA LEU A 123 -39.72 -13.15 12.56
C LEU A 123 -39.96 -13.92 13.86
N LEU A 124 -39.15 -13.70 14.89
CA LEU A 124 -39.24 -14.44 16.15
C LEU A 124 -40.52 -14.14 16.94
N SER A 125 -41.04 -12.92 16.84
CA SER A 125 -42.21 -12.46 17.61
C SER A 125 -43.51 -13.19 17.23
N SER A 126 -43.55 -13.79 16.06
CA SER A 126 -44.71 -14.48 15.52
C SER A 126 -44.71 -16.01 15.72
N LEU A 127 -43.68 -16.57 16.38
CA LEU A 127 -43.42 -18.01 16.42
C LEU A 127 -43.65 -18.64 17.80
N THR A 128 -43.99 -19.93 17.78
CA THR A 128 -43.96 -20.77 18.99
C THR A 128 -42.53 -21.11 19.39
N PRO A 129 -42.25 -21.52 20.66
CA PRO A 129 -40.92 -21.91 21.08
C PRO A 129 -40.19 -22.91 20.18
N ASP A 130 -40.90 -23.92 19.67
CA ASP A 130 -40.37 -24.91 18.72
C ASP A 130 -40.06 -24.28 17.36
N GLY A 131 -40.85 -23.30 16.94
CA GLY A 131 -40.63 -22.50 15.74
C GLY A 131 -39.35 -21.67 15.84
N VAL A 132 -39.12 -21.04 16.98
CA VAL A 132 -37.90 -20.28 17.27
C VAL A 132 -36.64 -21.14 17.13
N GLY A 133 -36.65 -22.35 17.74
CA GLY A 133 -35.52 -23.28 17.63
C GLY A 133 -35.21 -23.69 16.18
N ARG A 134 -36.21 -23.89 15.35
CA ARG A 134 -36.05 -24.21 13.91
C ARG A 134 -35.39 -23.04 13.16
N ARG A 135 -35.78 -21.79 13.44
CA ARG A 135 -35.23 -20.63 12.76
C ARG A 135 -33.78 -20.40 13.11
N PHE A 136 -33.35 -20.67 14.33
CA PHE A 136 -31.90 -20.62 14.70
C PHE A 136 -31.12 -21.75 14.02
N ALA A 137 -31.71 -22.94 13.83
CA ALA A 137 -31.05 -24.01 13.09
C ALA A 137 -30.88 -23.64 11.60
N GLU A 138 -31.92 -23.06 10.96
CA GLU A 138 -31.85 -22.53 9.60
C GLU A 138 -30.78 -21.42 9.47
N ALA A 139 -30.72 -20.48 10.40
CA ALA A 139 -29.70 -19.43 10.45
C ALA A 139 -28.28 -20.04 10.47
N SER A 140 -28.07 -21.09 11.26
CA SER A 140 -26.79 -21.81 11.34
C SER A 140 -26.39 -22.47 10.01
N ILE A 141 -27.37 -23.00 9.25
CA ILE A 141 -27.14 -23.59 7.93
C ILE A 141 -26.72 -22.50 6.93
N ILE A 142 -27.42 -21.36 6.90
CA ILE A 142 -27.09 -20.22 6.04
C ILE A 142 -25.70 -19.70 6.38
N GLN A 143 -25.39 -19.52 7.66
CA GLN A 143 -24.07 -19.06 8.13
C GLN A 143 -22.96 -20.02 7.69
N THR A 144 -23.16 -21.32 7.81
CA THR A 144 -22.19 -22.32 7.36
C THR A 144 -21.93 -22.21 5.86
N LYS A 145 -22.98 -22.01 5.06
CA LYS A 145 -22.86 -21.80 3.61
C LYS A 145 -22.09 -20.52 3.28
N LEU A 146 -22.39 -19.40 3.96
CA LEU A 146 -21.66 -18.14 3.80
C LEU A 146 -20.19 -18.28 4.15
N PHE A 147 -19.86 -18.91 5.28
CA PHE A 147 -18.48 -19.18 5.65
C PHE A 147 -17.73 -20.03 4.62
N ALA A 148 -18.39 -21.02 4.02
CA ALA A 148 -17.78 -21.82 2.96
C ALA A 148 -17.44 -20.95 1.73
N PHE A 149 -18.35 -20.09 1.28
CA PHE A 149 -18.12 -19.20 0.16
C PHE A 149 -16.99 -18.19 0.45
N VAL A 150 -17.03 -17.53 1.61
CA VAL A 150 -16.03 -16.54 1.99
C VAL A 150 -14.65 -17.18 2.20
N SER A 151 -14.60 -18.37 2.80
CA SER A 151 -13.34 -19.12 2.92
C SER A 151 -12.78 -19.50 1.55
N THR A 152 -13.61 -19.89 0.60
CA THR A 152 -13.19 -20.16 -0.77
C THR A 152 -12.68 -18.88 -1.44
N PHE A 153 -13.34 -17.76 -1.21
CA PHE A 153 -12.92 -16.46 -1.72
C PHE A 153 -11.53 -16.07 -1.19
N ASP A 154 -11.28 -16.23 0.11
CA ASP A 154 -9.97 -15.95 0.74
C ASP A 154 -8.88 -16.92 0.25
N GLN A 155 -9.23 -18.20 0.00
CA GLN A 155 -8.29 -19.17 -0.58
C GLN A 155 -7.88 -18.80 -2.00
N TYR A 156 -8.79 -18.24 -2.81
CA TYR A 156 -8.43 -17.74 -4.14
C TYR A 156 -7.38 -16.64 -4.10
N ASP A 157 -7.36 -15.78 -3.07
CA ASP A 157 -6.34 -14.76 -2.91
C ASP A 157 -4.96 -15.34 -2.58
N GLN A 158 -4.92 -16.45 -1.84
CA GLN A 158 -3.66 -17.14 -1.52
C GLN A 158 -3.09 -17.94 -2.71
N HIS A 159 -3.92 -18.26 -3.69
CA HIS A 159 -3.57 -19.05 -4.88
C HIS A 159 -3.79 -18.24 -6.17
N ALA A 160 -3.75 -16.91 -6.09
CA ALA A 160 -3.88 -16.08 -7.28
C ALA A 160 -2.83 -16.52 -8.33
N PRO A 161 -3.24 -16.80 -9.58
CA PRO A 161 -2.32 -17.29 -10.61
C PRO A 161 -1.39 -16.20 -11.15
N ILE A 162 -1.11 -15.17 -10.36
CA ILE A 162 -0.17 -14.10 -10.68
C ILE A 162 1.25 -14.63 -10.43
N THR A 163 1.62 -15.69 -11.12
CA THR A 163 2.99 -16.21 -11.08
C THR A 163 3.86 -15.68 -12.19
N SER A 164 3.30 -15.01 -13.20
CA SER A 164 4.09 -14.31 -14.23
C SER A 164 3.22 -13.37 -15.06
N ILE A 165 3.39 -12.08 -14.94
CA ILE A 165 2.88 -11.12 -15.91
C ILE A 165 3.95 -10.94 -17.00
N GLY A 166 3.63 -11.31 -18.24
CA GLY A 166 4.51 -11.07 -19.38
C GLY A 166 5.79 -11.91 -19.41
N GLY A 167 5.76 -13.15 -18.92
CA GLY A 167 6.96 -14.03 -18.91
C GLY A 167 8.00 -13.66 -17.85
N VAL A 168 7.73 -12.66 -17.04
CA VAL A 168 8.55 -12.32 -15.88
C VAL A 168 7.99 -13.10 -14.69
N THR A 169 8.69 -14.13 -14.27
CA THR A 169 8.46 -14.72 -12.92
C THR A 169 8.56 -13.59 -11.91
N PRO A 170 7.61 -13.43 -10.97
CA PRO A 170 7.73 -12.43 -9.94
C PRO A 170 9.08 -12.58 -9.25
N TYR A 171 9.88 -11.55 -9.35
CA TYR A 171 11.18 -11.55 -8.69
C TYR A 171 10.99 -10.95 -7.31
N THR A 172 11.51 -11.63 -6.31
CA THR A 172 11.54 -11.13 -4.93
C THR A 172 12.95 -11.24 -4.42
N THR A 173 13.50 -10.14 -3.94
CA THR A 173 14.83 -10.09 -3.35
C THR A 173 14.87 -10.77 -1.98
N SER A 174 16.08 -11.05 -1.50
CA SER A 174 16.31 -11.59 -0.15
C SER A 174 15.75 -10.69 0.97
N GLN A 175 15.58 -9.40 0.70
CA GLN A 175 15.03 -8.40 1.62
C GLN A 175 13.51 -8.19 1.44
N GLY A 176 12.83 -8.98 0.61
CA GLY A 176 11.40 -8.90 0.41
C GLY A 176 10.91 -7.82 -0.55
N PHE A 177 11.80 -7.16 -1.29
CA PHE A 177 11.40 -6.31 -2.42
C PHE A 177 10.89 -7.17 -3.56
N SER A 178 9.79 -6.78 -4.17
CA SER A 178 9.12 -7.58 -5.21
C SER A 178 8.81 -6.75 -6.45
N THR A 179 8.75 -7.40 -7.60
CA THR A 179 8.19 -6.81 -8.82
C THR A 179 6.66 -6.73 -8.79
N ILE A 180 6.02 -7.30 -7.77
CA ILE A 180 4.58 -7.13 -7.50
C ILE A 180 4.41 -6.16 -6.33
N GLU A 181 3.61 -5.12 -6.54
CA GLU A 181 3.30 -4.16 -5.48
C GLU A 181 2.55 -4.85 -4.32
N PRO A 182 3.09 -4.81 -3.07
CA PRO A 182 2.44 -5.38 -1.91
C PRO A 182 1.25 -4.52 -1.45
N ASP A 183 0.37 -5.09 -0.62
CA ASP A 183 -0.66 -4.29 0.08
C ASP A 183 0.00 -3.28 1.03
N ARG A 184 -0.14 -2.01 0.70
CA ARG A 184 0.38 -0.86 1.45
C ARG A 184 -0.70 -0.09 2.20
N SER A 185 -1.89 -0.67 2.34
CA SER A 185 -2.94 -0.10 3.19
C SER A 185 -2.46 0.01 4.64
N ILE A 186 -2.72 1.14 5.31
CA ILE A 186 -2.32 1.38 6.68
C ILE A 186 -3.60 1.46 7.53
N GLN A 187 -3.65 0.71 8.62
CA GLN A 187 -4.71 0.84 9.61
C GLN A 187 -4.24 1.81 10.68
N TRP A 188 -4.85 2.97 10.69
CA TRP A 188 -4.55 4.02 11.65
C TRP A 188 -5.21 3.74 13.00
N ASP A 189 -4.55 4.16 14.07
CA ASP A 189 -5.16 4.24 15.39
C ASP A 189 -6.29 5.30 15.42
N ASN A 190 -7.17 5.21 16.39
CA ASN A 190 -8.30 6.09 16.54
C ASN A 190 -8.71 6.18 18.03
N ASP A 191 -7.76 6.61 18.86
CA ASP A 191 -7.94 6.69 20.31
C ASP A 191 -9.02 7.70 20.70
N PHE A 192 -9.15 8.78 19.95
CA PHE A 192 -10.13 9.84 20.16
C PHE A 192 -11.09 9.92 18.97
N LYS A 193 -12.32 9.44 19.18
CA LYS A 193 -13.34 9.42 18.12
C LYS A 193 -13.97 10.79 17.94
N HIS A 194 -13.80 11.40 16.77
CA HIS A 194 -14.34 12.71 16.43
C HIS A 194 -15.83 12.82 16.74
N GLY A 195 -16.20 13.89 17.48
CA GLY A 195 -17.58 14.23 17.82
C GLY A 195 -18.27 13.28 18.81
N SER A 196 -17.56 12.29 19.39
CA SER A 196 -18.17 11.31 20.32
C SER A 196 -18.70 11.93 21.61
N LYS A 197 -18.22 13.14 21.97
CA LYS A 197 -18.63 13.91 23.15
C LYS A 197 -19.09 15.33 22.78
N ALA A 198 -19.66 15.51 21.59
CA ALA A 198 -20.16 16.80 21.13
C ALA A 198 -21.21 17.36 22.10
N GLY A 199 -21.12 18.66 22.42
CA GLY A 199 -21.99 19.33 23.38
C GLY A 199 -21.74 19.01 24.85
N GLN A 200 -20.64 18.30 25.18
CA GLN A 200 -20.22 17.99 26.56
C GLN A 200 -18.97 18.80 26.95
N ASP A 201 -18.81 19.98 26.37
CA ASP A 201 -17.70 20.88 26.66
C ASP A 201 -17.82 21.53 28.01
N THR A 202 -16.67 21.81 28.60
CA THR A 202 -16.54 22.45 29.93
C THR A 202 -15.75 23.76 29.79
N PRO A 203 -15.84 24.68 30.79
CA PRO A 203 -15.00 25.87 30.81
C PRO A 203 -13.49 25.54 30.73
N GLN A 204 -13.06 24.39 31.26
CA GLN A 204 -11.68 23.94 31.19
C GLN A 204 -11.27 23.55 29.78
N ASP A 205 -12.16 22.92 28.99
CA ASP A 205 -11.91 22.60 27.60
C ASP A 205 -11.63 23.87 26.77
N TRP A 206 -12.44 24.92 26.98
CA TRP A 206 -12.25 26.24 26.34
C TRP A 206 -10.92 26.89 26.77
N ALA A 207 -10.59 26.87 28.05
CA ALA A 207 -9.32 27.42 28.55
C ALA A 207 -8.12 26.69 27.93
N ASN A 208 -8.18 25.36 27.83
CA ASN A 208 -7.14 24.56 27.17
C ASN A 208 -7.08 24.87 25.67
N TRP A 209 -8.20 25.01 24.98
CA TRP A 209 -8.26 25.30 23.56
C TRP A 209 -7.60 26.63 23.21
N TYR A 210 -7.85 27.70 23.97
CA TYR A 210 -7.19 29.01 23.82
C TYR A 210 -5.70 28.94 24.21
N LYS A 211 -5.33 28.18 25.23
CA LYS A 211 -3.95 27.96 25.63
C LYS A 211 -3.15 27.31 24.49
N TRP A 212 -3.70 26.30 23.85
CA TRP A 212 -3.03 25.62 22.72
C TRP A 212 -2.92 26.51 21.48
N GLU A 213 -3.89 27.39 21.23
CA GLU A 213 -3.74 28.38 20.17
C GLU A 213 -2.59 29.36 20.48
N ALA A 214 -2.45 29.79 21.70
CA ALA A 214 -1.34 30.64 22.10
C ALA A 214 0.03 29.92 21.93
N TYR A 215 0.08 28.63 22.28
CA TYR A 215 1.29 27.81 22.04
C TYR A 215 1.59 27.66 20.54
N ARG A 216 0.60 27.41 19.74
CA ARG A 216 0.75 27.34 18.28
C ARG A 216 1.33 28.64 17.70
N GLN A 217 0.75 29.78 18.07
CA GLN A 217 1.25 31.09 17.62
C GLN A 217 2.68 31.35 18.08
N GLY A 218 3.02 30.98 19.32
CA GLY A 218 4.38 31.09 19.84
C GLY A 218 5.37 30.20 19.08
N ALA A 219 5.03 28.94 18.89
CA ALA A 219 5.89 28.00 18.15
C ALA A 219 6.11 28.44 16.71
N GLY A 220 5.05 28.82 15.99
CA GLY A 220 5.15 29.21 14.59
C GLY A 220 5.90 30.53 14.34
N LYS A 221 5.73 31.52 15.24
CA LYS A 221 6.28 32.88 15.03
C LYS A 221 7.59 33.14 15.75
N VAL A 222 7.83 32.48 16.89
CA VAL A 222 8.99 32.74 17.72
C VAL A 222 10.06 31.66 17.57
N LEU A 223 9.63 30.38 17.45
CA LEU A 223 10.53 29.23 17.36
C LEU A 223 10.70 28.73 15.91
N GLU A 224 10.05 29.38 14.94
CA GLU A 224 10.15 29.05 13.50
C GLU A 224 9.71 27.60 13.17
N HIS A 225 8.81 27.02 13.98
CA HIS A 225 8.23 25.68 13.74
C HIS A 225 7.09 25.77 12.74
N HIS A 226 7.40 26.19 11.51
CA HIS A 226 6.39 26.56 10.51
C HIS A 226 5.51 25.40 10.08
N ASP A 227 6.06 24.21 9.93
CA ASP A 227 5.30 23.01 9.51
C ASP A 227 4.41 22.52 10.64
N ALA A 228 4.92 22.44 11.85
CA ALA A 228 4.14 22.07 13.03
C ALA A 228 2.99 23.07 13.28
N TYR A 229 3.25 24.38 13.09
CA TYR A 229 2.23 25.43 13.17
C TYR A 229 1.11 25.21 12.14
N ASP A 230 1.49 24.92 10.90
CA ASP A 230 0.57 24.73 9.78
C ASP A 230 -0.25 23.45 9.95
N PHE A 231 0.37 22.35 10.42
CA PHE A 231 -0.29 21.08 10.66
C PHE A 231 -1.27 21.14 11.83
N TYR A 232 -0.87 21.75 12.94
CA TYR A 232 -1.79 21.97 14.06
C TYR A 232 -2.93 22.93 13.66
N GLY A 233 -2.66 23.93 12.81
CA GLY A 233 -3.68 24.79 12.23
C GLY A 233 -4.72 24.02 11.44
N HIS A 234 -4.27 23.10 10.59
CA HIS A 234 -5.12 22.23 9.79
C HIS A 234 -6.01 21.30 10.64
N PHE A 235 -5.47 20.76 11.73
CA PHE A 235 -6.24 20.00 12.72
C PHE A 235 -7.39 20.83 13.30
N ARG A 236 -7.12 22.11 13.62
CA ARG A 236 -8.10 23.06 14.16
C ARG A 236 -9.17 23.49 13.14
N GLU A 237 -8.89 23.39 11.84
CA GLU A 237 -9.88 23.64 10.79
C GLU A 237 -11.02 22.61 10.78
N ASN A 238 -10.85 21.51 11.50
CA ASN A 238 -11.87 20.48 11.68
C ASN A 238 -12.36 19.82 10.38
N THR A 239 -11.58 19.89 9.29
CA THR A 239 -11.95 19.30 8.00
C THR A 239 -11.64 17.81 7.93
N GLY A 240 -10.51 17.38 8.49
CA GLY A 240 -9.98 16.03 8.38
C GLY A 240 -9.53 15.68 6.96
N THR A 241 -9.35 16.67 6.08
CA THR A 241 -8.85 16.44 4.72
C THR A 241 -7.38 16.06 4.74
N PRO A 242 -6.91 15.15 3.86
CA PRO A 242 -5.51 14.79 3.78
C PRO A 242 -4.61 16.00 3.51
N LYS A 243 -3.40 16.01 4.09
CA LYS A 243 -2.41 17.08 3.93
C LYS A 243 -1.04 16.51 3.54
N THR A 244 -0.31 17.22 2.70
CA THR A 244 1.04 16.84 2.29
C THR A 244 2.11 17.65 3.04
N PHE A 245 3.28 17.04 3.25
CA PHE A 245 4.48 17.71 3.74
C PHE A 245 5.63 17.58 2.74
N ASP A 246 6.55 18.54 2.76
CA ASP A 246 7.75 18.51 1.91
C ASP A 246 8.81 17.58 2.52
N TYR A 247 8.75 16.30 2.14
CA TYR A 247 9.67 15.28 2.64
C TYR A 247 11.11 15.49 2.16
N ALA A 248 11.29 16.12 0.98
CA ALA A 248 12.61 16.49 0.49
C ALA A 248 13.26 17.61 1.32
N ARG A 249 12.45 18.53 1.84
CA ARG A 249 12.92 19.54 2.78
C ARG A 249 13.20 18.94 4.16
N ALA A 250 12.32 18.08 4.65
CA ALA A 250 12.55 17.35 5.89
C ALA A 250 13.88 16.57 5.87
N TYR A 251 14.18 15.88 4.76
CA TYR A 251 15.43 15.18 4.53
C TYR A 251 16.66 16.11 4.64
N LYS A 252 16.56 17.36 4.18
CA LYS A 252 17.67 18.34 4.24
C LYS A 252 17.85 18.91 5.64
N GLU A 253 16.74 19.23 6.30
CA GLU A 253 16.72 20.01 7.55
C GLU A 253 16.88 19.14 8.80
N ASP A 254 16.49 17.85 8.72
CA ASP A 254 16.43 16.96 9.89
C ASP A 254 17.31 15.72 9.72
N ALA A 255 18.23 15.51 10.68
CA ALA A 255 19.16 14.40 10.62
C ALA A 255 18.49 13.04 10.84
N GLY A 256 17.45 12.96 11.66
CA GLY A 256 16.69 11.74 11.89
C GLY A 256 15.94 11.32 10.65
N VAL A 257 15.22 12.26 10.01
CA VAL A 257 14.54 12.02 8.73
C VAL A 257 15.52 11.59 7.65
N ARG A 258 16.67 12.31 7.53
CA ARG A 258 17.70 11.96 6.55
C ARG A 258 18.23 10.56 6.75
N ASN A 259 18.51 10.16 7.96
CA ASN A 259 19.06 8.85 8.26
C ASN A 259 18.00 7.74 8.05
N SER A 260 16.73 7.99 8.38
CA SER A 260 15.63 7.08 8.08
C SER A 260 15.46 6.85 6.57
N VAL A 261 15.42 7.93 5.80
CA VAL A 261 15.35 7.85 4.32
C VAL A 261 16.57 7.15 3.75
N ASN A 262 17.77 7.38 4.29
CA ASN A 262 18.99 6.71 3.84
C ASN A 262 18.96 5.19 4.10
N LEU A 263 18.28 4.72 5.17
CA LEU A 263 18.02 3.29 5.36
C LEU A 263 17.20 2.73 4.20
N ASP A 264 16.10 3.39 3.85
CA ASP A 264 15.22 2.98 2.77
C ASP A 264 15.94 3.00 1.41
N LEU A 265 16.73 4.05 1.15
CA LEU A 265 17.53 4.17 -0.06
C LEU A 265 18.60 3.07 -0.14
N ASN A 266 19.31 2.78 0.94
CA ASN A 266 20.32 1.71 0.97
C ASN A 266 19.67 0.34 0.72
N ALA A 267 18.54 0.04 1.36
CA ALA A 267 17.81 -1.20 1.14
C ALA A 267 17.35 -1.33 -0.31
N SER A 268 16.82 -0.25 -0.89
CA SER A 268 16.39 -0.20 -2.29
C SER A 268 17.53 -0.40 -3.28
N LEU A 269 18.68 0.21 -3.02
CA LEU A 269 19.87 0.08 -3.87
C LEU A 269 20.46 -1.34 -3.80
N GLN A 270 20.47 -1.97 -2.63
CA GLN A 270 20.88 -3.37 -2.48
C GLN A 270 19.91 -4.31 -3.18
N ALA A 271 18.61 -4.09 -3.05
CA ALA A 271 17.59 -4.85 -3.76
C ALA A 271 17.73 -4.73 -5.28
N ALA A 272 17.98 -3.51 -5.79
CA ALA A 272 18.25 -3.27 -7.19
C ALA A 272 19.51 -4.00 -7.67
N ASN A 273 20.59 -3.96 -6.89
CA ASN A 273 21.83 -4.67 -7.23
C ASN A 273 21.64 -6.19 -7.24
N GLU A 274 20.91 -6.75 -6.26
CA GLU A 274 20.55 -8.17 -6.23
C GLU A 274 19.79 -8.58 -7.50
N ALA A 275 18.80 -7.77 -7.92
CA ALA A 275 18.04 -8.01 -9.14
C ALA A 275 18.92 -7.97 -10.40
N VAL A 276 19.82 -6.99 -10.50
CA VAL A 276 20.77 -6.88 -11.63
C VAL A 276 21.72 -8.08 -11.67
N MET A 277 22.23 -8.52 -10.51
CA MET A 277 23.09 -9.71 -10.41
C MET A 277 22.34 -11.01 -10.75
N ALA A 278 21.01 -11.03 -10.58
CA ALA A 278 20.14 -12.11 -11.03
C ALA A 278 19.81 -12.04 -12.55
N GLY A 279 20.32 -11.03 -13.26
CA GLY A 279 20.19 -10.90 -14.72
C GLY A 279 19.04 -9.99 -15.17
N HIS A 280 18.37 -9.29 -14.27
CA HIS A 280 17.32 -8.34 -14.65
C HIS A 280 17.94 -7.01 -15.11
N THR A 281 17.40 -6.43 -16.19
CA THR A 281 17.94 -5.21 -16.81
C THR A 281 16.97 -4.04 -16.86
N ASP A 282 15.66 -4.30 -16.69
CA ASP A 282 14.60 -3.28 -16.68
C ASP A 282 13.43 -3.80 -15.84
N LEU A 283 13.22 -3.24 -14.65
CA LEU A 283 12.14 -3.62 -13.73
C LEU A 283 11.88 -2.54 -12.68
N THR A 284 10.68 -2.59 -12.10
CA THR A 284 10.36 -1.84 -10.88
C THR A 284 10.29 -2.80 -9.69
N LEU A 285 10.95 -2.44 -8.59
CA LEU A 285 10.90 -3.15 -7.32
C LEU A 285 10.11 -2.33 -6.31
N TYR A 286 9.21 -3.00 -5.61
CA TYR A 286 8.36 -2.44 -4.56
C TYR A 286 8.79 -2.99 -3.20
N SER A 287 9.10 -2.11 -2.24
CA SER A 287 9.37 -2.55 -0.87
C SER A 287 8.07 -2.87 -0.12
N PRO A 288 8.12 -3.73 0.89
CA PRO A 288 7.09 -3.74 1.91
C PRO A 288 7.08 -2.40 2.67
N LYS A 289 5.94 -2.07 3.28
CA LYS A 289 5.85 -0.92 4.20
C LYS A 289 6.45 -1.27 5.55
N HIS A 290 7.04 -0.28 6.22
CA HIS A 290 7.54 -0.42 7.59
C HIS A 290 7.43 0.91 8.34
N SER A 291 7.45 0.84 9.67
CA SER A 291 7.47 2.04 10.52
C SER A 291 8.90 2.54 10.71
N THR A 292 9.05 3.85 10.95
CA THR A 292 10.33 4.47 11.31
C THR A 292 10.99 3.71 12.46
N PRO A 293 12.22 3.18 12.28
CA PRO A 293 12.89 2.41 13.33
C PRO A 293 13.29 3.29 14.53
N LYS A 294 13.39 2.67 15.70
CA LYS A 294 13.90 3.35 16.89
C LYS A 294 15.31 3.94 16.62
N GLY A 295 15.51 5.21 16.98
CA GLY A 295 16.75 5.93 16.73
C GLY A 295 16.80 6.68 15.39
N TYR A 296 15.76 6.58 14.58
CA TYR A 296 15.66 7.23 13.26
C TYR A 296 14.51 8.26 13.18
N TYR A 297 13.98 8.66 14.33
CA TYR A 297 12.91 9.65 14.41
C TYR A 297 13.42 11.07 14.10
N PRO A 298 12.53 11.97 13.66
CA PRO A 298 12.89 13.37 13.49
C PRO A 298 13.53 13.95 14.76
N GLN A 299 14.61 14.72 14.60
CA GLN A 299 15.40 15.29 15.69
C GLN A 299 15.02 16.73 16.02
N THR A 300 14.55 17.49 15.03
CA THR A 300 14.08 18.86 15.22
C THR A 300 12.66 18.88 15.71
N GLU A 301 12.31 19.80 16.61
CA GLU A 301 10.95 19.90 17.14
C GLU A 301 9.91 20.18 16.05
N ASN A 302 10.27 20.94 15.01
CA ASN A 302 9.39 21.20 13.89
C ASN A 302 8.98 19.91 13.20
N TRP A 303 9.94 19.08 12.78
CA TRP A 303 9.63 17.83 12.07
C TRP A 303 9.08 16.74 12.99
N GLN A 304 9.50 16.72 14.27
CA GLN A 304 8.95 15.81 15.27
C GLN A 304 7.43 16.00 15.47
N ARG A 305 6.98 17.25 15.48
CA ARG A 305 5.56 17.61 15.63
C ARG A 305 4.79 17.59 14.33
N THR A 306 5.49 17.59 13.18
CA THR A 306 4.85 17.55 11.87
C THR A 306 4.59 16.12 11.41
N ILE A 307 5.60 15.25 11.46
CA ILE A 307 5.52 13.88 10.93
C ILE A 307 5.83 12.80 11.96
N GLY A 308 6.55 13.11 13.06
CA GLY A 308 6.86 12.13 14.10
C GLY A 308 7.34 10.78 13.56
N GLY A 309 6.92 9.70 14.20
CA GLY A 309 7.05 8.36 13.64
C GLY A 309 6.00 8.13 12.56
N HIS A 310 6.45 7.63 11.44
CA HIS A 310 5.64 7.47 10.25
C HIS A 310 5.94 6.13 9.55
N THR A 311 5.11 5.74 8.63
CA THR A 311 5.29 4.54 7.81
C THR A 311 5.94 4.94 6.49
N THR A 312 6.99 4.21 6.08
CA THR A 312 7.64 4.38 4.79
C THR A 312 7.56 3.13 3.92
N TYR A 313 7.73 3.32 2.62
CA TYR A 313 7.93 2.30 1.60
C TYR A 313 8.55 2.93 0.36
N THR A 314 9.12 2.11 -0.52
CA THR A 314 9.82 2.60 -1.71
C THR A 314 9.35 1.92 -2.99
N ASP A 315 9.41 2.68 -4.10
CA ASP A 315 9.38 2.18 -5.46
C ASP A 315 10.76 2.45 -6.09
N THR A 316 11.33 1.45 -6.73
CA THR A 316 12.67 1.51 -7.29
C THR A 316 12.66 1.08 -8.75
N ASP A 317 12.77 2.04 -9.66
CA ASP A 317 12.94 1.78 -11.09
C ASP A 317 14.40 1.49 -11.39
N VAL A 318 14.69 0.31 -11.95
CA VAL A 318 16.03 -0.17 -12.26
C VAL A 318 16.17 -0.32 -13.76
N LYS A 319 17.21 0.29 -14.34
CA LYS A 319 17.60 0.14 -15.75
C LYS A 319 19.08 -0.14 -15.88
N VAL A 320 19.44 -1.05 -16.78
CA VAL A 320 20.82 -1.35 -17.14
C VAL A 320 21.05 -0.99 -18.59
N GLU A 321 21.94 -0.03 -18.85
CA GLU A 321 22.37 0.37 -20.19
C GLU A 321 23.87 0.13 -20.33
N GLY A 322 24.24 -0.82 -21.19
CA GLY A 322 25.62 -1.30 -21.30
C GLY A 322 26.09 -1.94 -19.99
N ASP A 323 27.08 -1.32 -19.36
CA ASP A 323 27.62 -1.74 -18.06
C ASP A 323 27.15 -0.84 -16.89
N THR A 324 26.23 0.08 -17.15
CA THR A 324 25.80 1.07 -16.17
C THR A 324 24.38 0.72 -15.65
N VAL A 325 24.26 0.57 -14.35
CA VAL A 325 23.01 0.45 -13.63
C VAL A 325 22.53 1.84 -13.23
N THR A 326 21.27 2.15 -13.49
CA THR A 326 20.57 3.34 -12.98
C THR A 326 19.41 2.89 -12.13
N ALA A 327 19.36 3.30 -10.86
CA ALA A 327 18.24 3.08 -9.97
C ALA A 327 17.62 4.42 -9.57
N THR A 328 16.34 4.61 -9.88
CA THR A 328 15.56 5.76 -9.43
C THR A 328 14.61 5.31 -8.33
N VAL A 329 14.91 5.75 -7.11
CA VAL A 329 14.18 5.35 -5.90
C VAL A 329 13.27 6.49 -5.45
N THR A 330 11.99 6.21 -5.31
CA THR A 330 11.02 7.10 -4.66
C THR A 330 10.67 6.53 -3.29
N VAL A 331 11.00 7.27 -2.24
CA VAL A 331 10.62 6.98 -0.86
C VAL A 331 9.34 7.72 -0.54
N TYR A 332 8.32 6.98 -0.15
CA TYR A 332 7.03 7.52 0.31
C TYR A 332 6.95 7.47 1.82
N ALA A 333 6.43 8.52 2.41
CA ALA A 333 6.13 8.62 3.83
C ALA A 333 4.63 8.85 4.03
N ARG A 334 4.03 8.10 4.93
CA ARG A 334 2.61 8.16 5.28
C ARG A 334 2.46 8.22 6.79
N ASP A 335 1.59 9.09 7.26
CA ASP A 335 1.28 9.24 8.68
C ASP A 335 -0.18 9.67 8.87
N LYS A 336 -0.72 9.45 10.06
CA LYS A 336 -1.95 10.09 10.52
C LYS A 336 -1.60 11.08 11.60
N TRP A 337 -1.84 12.34 11.32
CA TRP A 337 -1.65 13.41 12.28
C TRP A 337 -2.80 13.39 13.29
N ASN A 338 -2.55 12.84 14.47
CA ASN A 338 -3.51 12.63 15.56
C ASN A 338 -2.82 12.73 16.93
N PHE A 339 -3.61 12.62 17.99
CA PHE A 339 -3.15 12.51 19.35
C PHE A 339 -3.45 11.12 19.90
N ASN A 340 -2.60 10.62 20.82
CA ASN A 340 -2.68 9.25 21.30
C ASN A 340 -2.85 9.21 22.82
N ASN A 341 -3.71 8.32 23.31
CA ASN A 341 -3.96 8.18 24.73
C ASN A 341 -2.70 7.68 25.46
N GLY A 342 -2.41 8.29 26.60
CA GLY A 342 -1.24 7.94 27.42
C GLY A 342 0.08 8.52 26.92
N GLN A 343 0.05 9.39 25.90
CA GLN A 343 1.22 10.13 25.41
C GLN A 343 1.17 11.60 25.83
N SER A 344 2.27 12.30 25.66
CA SER A 344 2.39 13.72 25.97
C SER A 344 3.35 14.43 25.01
N ASP A 345 3.12 15.72 24.80
CA ASP A 345 4.06 16.58 24.07
C ASP A 345 5.44 16.56 24.74
N PRO A 346 6.50 16.19 24.01
CA PRO A 346 7.84 16.02 24.59
C PRO A 346 8.42 17.31 25.17
N ALA A 347 8.03 18.47 24.67
CA ALA A 347 8.56 19.76 25.10
C ALA A 347 7.80 20.35 26.29
N SER A 348 6.48 20.26 26.31
CA SER A 348 5.62 20.85 27.36
C SER A 348 5.18 19.86 28.43
N GLY A 349 5.34 18.56 28.20
CA GLY A 349 4.80 17.50 29.08
C GLY A 349 3.27 17.45 29.10
N THR A 350 2.58 18.22 28.25
CA THR A 350 1.12 18.23 28.23
C THR A 350 0.59 16.92 27.65
N PRO A 351 -0.33 16.22 28.34
CA PRO A 351 -0.90 14.97 27.85
C PRO A 351 -1.63 15.17 26.51
N ASP A 352 -1.43 14.25 25.57
CA ASP A 352 -2.12 14.22 24.28
C ASP A 352 -3.64 14.16 24.43
N ALA A 353 -4.12 13.57 25.52
CA ALA A 353 -5.54 13.52 25.88
C ALA A 353 -6.22 14.90 25.93
N VAL A 354 -5.46 16.00 26.13
CA VAL A 354 -6.00 17.37 26.09
C VAL A 354 -6.44 17.74 24.68
N ASN A 355 -5.61 17.47 23.68
CA ASN A 355 -5.93 17.70 22.26
C ASN A 355 -6.89 16.63 21.71
N GLY A 356 -6.73 15.37 22.10
CA GLY A 356 -7.68 14.31 21.80
C GLY A 356 -9.10 14.62 22.30
N ARG A 357 -9.23 15.32 23.43
CA ARG A 357 -10.51 15.81 23.94
C ARG A 357 -11.18 16.80 22.97
N PHE A 358 -10.42 17.65 22.28
CA PHE A 358 -10.98 18.57 21.29
C PHE A 358 -11.55 17.82 20.07
N GLU A 359 -10.90 16.72 19.66
CA GLU A 359 -11.45 15.85 18.63
C GLU A 359 -12.73 15.16 19.09
N GLU A 360 -12.79 14.63 20.32
CA GLU A 360 -14.02 14.07 20.89
C GLU A 360 -15.15 15.09 20.99
N LEU A 361 -14.86 16.36 21.25
CA LEU A 361 -15.84 17.44 21.25
C LEU A 361 -16.30 17.84 19.83
N GLY A 362 -15.61 17.38 18.78
CA GLY A 362 -15.88 17.73 17.41
C GLY A 362 -15.38 19.13 17.02
N TRP A 363 -14.45 19.70 17.79
CA TRP A 363 -13.87 21.01 17.53
C TRP A 363 -12.67 20.96 16.59
N GLU A 364 -11.96 19.87 16.58
CA GLU A 364 -10.75 19.62 15.80
C GLU A 364 -10.81 18.21 15.23
N LYS A 365 -10.07 17.90 14.15
CA LYS A 365 -10.14 16.60 13.50
C LYS A 365 -8.81 16.13 12.96
N SER A 366 -8.42 14.91 13.31
CA SER A 366 -7.26 14.23 12.79
C SER A 366 -7.36 13.98 11.26
N PHE A 367 -6.23 13.91 10.59
CA PHE A 367 -6.13 13.78 9.14
C PHE A 367 -4.94 12.92 8.73
N GLU A 368 -5.03 12.30 7.56
CA GLU A 368 -3.90 11.61 6.95
C GLU A 368 -2.90 12.61 6.38
N SER A 369 -1.62 12.33 6.55
CA SER A 369 -0.55 13.12 5.94
C SER A 369 0.39 12.26 5.12
N SER A 370 1.03 12.88 4.10
CA SER A 370 1.93 12.17 3.20
C SER A 370 2.99 13.08 2.62
N GLY A 371 4.12 12.47 2.27
CA GLY A 371 5.20 13.12 1.53
C GLY A 371 5.99 12.11 0.73
N SER A 372 6.82 12.56 -0.19
CA SER A 372 7.71 11.70 -0.96
C SER A 372 9.01 12.38 -1.32
N LEU A 373 10.02 11.57 -1.64
CA LEU A 373 11.34 12.00 -2.05
C LEU A 373 11.87 11.05 -3.10
N THR A 374 12.31 11.56 -4.26
CA THR A 374 12.93 10.75 -5.32
C THR A 374 14.42 11.05 -5.42
N ARG A 375 15.23 9.99 -5.58
CA ARG A 375 16.69 10.03 -5.81
C ARG A 375 17.09 9.05 -6.88
N THR A 376 18.09 9.44 -7.70
CA THR A 376 18.66 8.56 -8.73
C THR A 376 20.13 8.31 -8.42
N TYR A 377 20.53 7.05 -8.54
CA TYR A 377 21.90 6.58 -8.33
C TYR A 377 22.36 5.74 -9.52
N THR A 378 23.67 5.75 -9.77
CA THR A 378 24.29 4.97 -10.83
C THR A 378 25.52 4.25 -10.33
N TRP A 379 25.76 3.03 -10.80
CA TRP A 379 26.98 2.26 -10.56
C TRP A 379 27.23 1.29 -11.73
N LYS A 380 28.37 0.61 -11.74
CA LYS A 380 28.69 -0.38 -12.76
C LYS A 380 28.17 -1.77 -12.38
N VAL A 381 27.71 -2.53 -13.37
CA VAL A 381 27.35 -3.94 -13.19
C VAL A 381 28.52 -4.69 -12.57
N GLY A 382 28.28 -5.40 -11.46
CA GLY A 382 29.30 -6.11 -10.70
C GLY A 382 29.99 -5.28 -9.61
N GLU A 383 29.77 -3.97 -9.55
CA GLU A 383 30.19 -3.12 -8.43
C GLU A 383 29.09 -3.05 -7.37
N GLN A 384 29.46 -2.61 -6.17
CA GLN A 384 28.49 -2.31 -5.12
C GLN A 384 27.85 -0.94 -5.37
N PRO A 385 26.53 -0.79 -5.12
CA PRO A 385 25.88 0.50 -5.16
C PRO A 385 26.46 1.45 -4.09
N PRO A 386 26.25 2.76 -4.24
CA PRO A 386 26.64 3.74 -3.20
C PRO A 386 25.99 3.39 -1.85
N ILE A 387 26.75 3.57 -0.77
CA ILE A 387 26.26 3.40 0.61
C ILE A 387 26.08 4.78 1.21
N LEU A 388 24.86 5.08 1.65
CA LEU A 388 24.51 6.34 2.29
C LEU A 388 24.67 6.22 3.81
N ASP A 389 25.10 7.32 4.45
CA ASP A 389 25.27 7.38 5.89
C ASP A 389 23.89 7.25 6.61
N THR A 390 23.85 6.33 7.57
CA THR A 390 22.67 6.01 8.37
C THR A 390 22.96 6.07 9.87
N ASN A 391 23.87 6.94 10.30
CA ASN A 391 24.23 7.04 11.70
C ASN A 391 23.00 7.32 12.57
N THR A 392 22.75 6.43 13.53
CA THR A 392 21.68 6.64 14.51
C THR A 392 21.97 7.88 15.31
N THR A 393 21.03 8.80 15.35
CA THR A 393 21.09 9.95 16.26
C THR A 393 20.42 9.53 17.56
N ALA A 394 21.18 9.50 18.64
CA ALA A 394 20.63 9.17 19.95
C ALA A 394 19.60 10.24 20.38
N ASN A 395 18.46 9.78 20.93
CA ASN A 395 17.77 10.37 22.07
C ASN A 395 16.63 11.38 21.87
N LYS A 396 15.69 11.18 20.95
CA LYS A 396 14.35 11.63 21.32
C LYS A 396 13.44 10.42 21.33
N GLU A 397 12.81 10.15 22.47
CA GLU A 397 11.76 9.15 22.54
C GLU A 397 10.59 9.63 21.70
N GLU A 398 10.09 8.72 20.94
CA GLU A 398 9.04 8.96 20.02
C GLU A 398 7.68 8.76 20.62
N LYS A 399 6.67 9.40 20.02
CA LYS A 399 5.29 8.98 20.09
C LYS A 399 5.17 7.51 19.71
N LYS A 400 4.69 6.68 20.63
CA LYS A 400 4.32 5.30 20.33
C LYS A 400 2.95 5.36 19.68
N THR A 401 2.89 5.18 18.35
CA THR A 401 1.64 4.93 17.65
C THR A 401 1.37 3.44 17.63
N ASP A 402 0.10 3.03 17.56
CA ASP A 402 -0.23 1.61 17.42
C ASP A 402 0.26 1.03 16.08
N ASP A 403 0.38 1.86 15.05
CA ASP A 403 0.98 1.48 13.78
C ASP A 403 2.47 1.14 13.92
N TYR A 404 3.18 1.81 14.81
CA TYR A 404 4.58 1.50 15.11
C TYR A 404 4.79 0.07 15.61
N LYS A 405 3.82 -0.50 16.30
CA LYS A 405 3.87 -1.87 16.80
C LYS A 405 3.52 -2.94 15.77
N LYS A 406 2.87 -2.56 14.67
CA LYS A 406 2.33 -3.50 13.67
C LYS A 406 3.33 -3.91 12.60
N TYR A 407 4.27 -3.05 12.25
CA TYR A 407 5.17 -3.27 11.13
C TYR A 407 6.60 -3.37 11.63
N SER A 408 7.27 -4.49 11.34
CA SER A 408 8.70 -4.62 11.58
C SER A 408 9.48 -3.67 10.69
N PRO A 409 10.56 -3.04 11.18
CA PRO A 409 11.52 -2.33 10.32
C PRO A 409 12.16 -3.30 9.33
N LEU A 410 12.59 -2.77 8.20
CA LEU A 410 13.38 -3.50 7.19
C LEU A 410 14.71 -4.00 7.75
#